data_bbaeac79201fdcec90c82a912783c277
#
_entry.id   bbaeac79201fdcec90c82a912783c277
#
_cell.length_a   1.000
_cell.length_b   1.000
_cell.length_c   1.000
_cell.angle_alpha   90.00
_cell.angle_beta   90.00
_cell.angle_gamma   90.00
#
_symmetry.space_group_name_H-M   'P 1'
#
loop_
_entity.id
_entity.type
_entity.pdbx_description
1 polymer ?
#
loop_
_entity_poly.entity_id
_entity_poly.type
_entity_poly.pdbx_seq_one_letter_code
_entity_poly.pdbx_strand_id
1 'polypeptide(L)'
;ADFEANANGLAFLDYYDAKGEKYFFDLLTPLADITNLTDADFVDWGNADNYVKAIGVGECAGVVIDLVATLIFEAKDKITFAQEAFEDKKWSDAIYLAYAGYVNGAKALLLAENQKTNHHAGIIDLFDTVFIESNKIELDSTFKDLVYQIRANEPSEAFAQKYIQEGAA
;
A
#
# COMPACT_ATOMS: atom_id res chain seq x y z
N ALA A 1 -16.95 22.80 25.25
CA ALA A 1 -18.25 23.48 25.14
C ALA A 1 -19.33 22.76 25.96
N ASP A 2 -19.87 21.57 25.55
CA ASP A 2 -20.95 20.90 26.28
C ASP A 2 -20.56 20.48 27.71
N PHE A 3 -19.43 19.80 27.87
CA PHE A 3 -18.89 19.40 29.17
C PHE A 3 -18.64 20.60 30.09
N GLU A 4 -18.02 21.63 29.59
CA GLU A 4 -17.75 22.87 30.37
C GLU A 4 -19.03 23.53 30.85
N ALA A 5 -20.08 23.50 30.05
CA ALA A 5 -21.37 24.13 30.38
C ALA A 5 -22.22 23.29 31.35
N ASN A 6 -22.13 21.96 31.30
CA ASN A 6 -23.12 21.06 31.88
C ASN A 6 -22.56 20.06 32.91
N ALA A 7 -21.23 19.99 33.09
CA ALA A 7 -20.61 19.02 33.99
C ALA A 7 -20.88 19.26 35.48
N ASN A 8 -21.24 20.47 35.87
CA ASN A 8 -21.54 20.84 37.28
C ASN A 8 -20.47 20.40 38.28
N GLY A 9 -19.19 20.49 37.88
CA GLY A 9 -18.04 20.10 38.70
C GLY A 9 -17.66 18.63 38.69
N LEU A 10 -18.33 17.79 37.88
CA LEU A 10 -17.94 16.41 37.68
C LEU A 10 -16.65 16.31 36.83
N ALA A 11 -15.86 15.27 37.07
CA ALA A 11 -14.83 14.86 36.12
C ALA A 11 -15.45 14.35 34.81
N PHE A 12 -14.69 14.40 33.70
CA PHE A 12 -15.25 14.06 32.39
C PHE A 12 -15.83 12.63 32.33
N LEU A 13 -15.16 11.65 32.91
CA LEU A 13 -15.64 10.26 32.91
C LEU A 13 -16.95 10.11 33.70
N ASP A 14 -17.05 10.75 34.87
CA ASP A 14 -18.27 10.72 35.69
C ASP A 14 -19.44 11.42 34.96
N TYR A 15 -19.14 12.49 34.24
CA TYR A 15 -20.12 13.17 33.39
C TYR A 15 -20.57 12.30 32.23
N TYR A 16 -19.62 11.62 31.58
CA TYR A 16 -19.92 10.69 30.47
C TYR A 16 -20.81 9.53 30.95
N ASP A 17 -20.45 8.90 32.07
CA ASP A 17 -21.22 7.80 32.64
C ASP A 17 -22.63 8.23 33.06
N ALA A 18 -22.76 9.43 33.62
CA ALA A 18 -24.06 10.00 34.01
C ALA A 18 -24.97 10.31 32.82
N LYS A 19 -24.42 10.75 31.70
CA LYS A 19 -25.18 11.06 30.45
C LYS A 19 -25.43 9.85 29.58
N GLY A 20 -24.51 8.91 29.55
CA GLY A 20 -24.54 7.71 28.74
C GLY A 20 -24.14 7.92 27.28
N GLU A 21 -23.74 6.85 26.65
CA GLU A 21 -23.22 6.82 25.27
C GLU A 21 -24.19 7.46 24.25
N LYS A 22 -25.48 7.14 24.38
CA LYS A 22 -26.50 7.67 23.46
C LYS A 22 -26.57 9.19 23.43
N TYR A 23 -26.40 9.83 24.59
CA TYR A 23 -26.38 11.29 24.67
C TYR A 23 -25.26 11.89 23.82
N PHE A 24 -24.05 11.35 23.94
CA PHE A 24 -22.90 11.83 23.18
C PHE A 24 -22.99 11.48 21.71
N PHE A 25 -23.53 10.32 21.36
CA PHE A 25 -23.81 9.97 19.97
C PHE A 25 -24.75 10.98 19.32
N ASP A 26 -25.88 11.27 19.97
CA ASP A 26 -26.86 12.23 19.45
C ASP A 26 -26.29 13.66 19.37
N LEU A 27 -25.44 14.04 20.33
CA LEU A 27 -24.78 15.34 20.36
C LEU A 27 -23.76 15.51 19.23
N LEU A 28 -23.05 14.44 18.87
CA LEU A 28 -21.99 14.46 17.86
C LEU A 28 -22.50 14.16 16.45
N THR A 29 -23.64 13.52 16.31
CA THR A 29 -24.23 13.15 15.01
C THR A 29 -24.31 14.34 14.03
N PRO A 30 -24.74 15.54 14.44
CA PRO A 30 -24.76 16.69 13.52
C PRO A 30 -23.39 17.12 13.03
N LEU A 31 -22.32 16.85 13.80
CA LEU A 31 -20.95 17.17 13.42
C LEU A 31 -20.32 16.14 12.45
N ALA A 32 -20.95 14.98 12.30
CA ALA A 32 -20.56 13.96 11.34
C ALA A 32 -21.13 14.24 9.92
N ASP A 33 -22.03 15.19 9.78
CA ASP A 33 -22.57 15.61 8.50
C ASP A 33 -21.56 16.52 7.78
N ILE A 34 -20.88 15.97 6.78
CA ILE A 34 -19.89 16.66 5.97
C ILE A 34 -20.49 17.40 4.75
N THR A 35 -21.81 17.36 4.57
CA THR A 35 -22.45 17.95 3.38
C THR A 35 -22.45 19.48 3.38
N ASN A 36 -22.28 20.08 4.53
CA ASN A 36 -22.31 21.54 4.72
C ASN A 36 -20.95 22.14 5.07
N LEU A 37 -19.86 21.41 4.82
CA LEU A 37 -18.52 21.93 5.05
C LEU A 37 -18.21 23.12 4.13
N THR A 38 -17.58 24.12 4.69
CA THR A 38 -17.14 25.35 4.01
C THR A 38 -15.62 25.45 4.06
N ASP A 39 -15.03 26.35 3.28
CA ASP A 39 -13.58 26.58 3.32
C ASP A 39 -13.07 26.94 4.74
N ALA A 40 -13.91 27.52 5.58
CA ALA A 40 -13.58 27.83 6.95
C ALA A 40 -13.36 26.59 7.85
N ASP A 41 -13.95 25.45 7.48
CA ASP A 41 -13.80 24.18 8.20
C ASP A 41 -12.48 23.48 7.90
N PHE A 42 -11.76 23.92 6.87
CA PHE A 42 -10.46 23.40 6.44
C PHE A 42 -9.27 24.31 6.84
N VAL A 43 -9.49 25.31 7.66
CA VAL A 43 -8.42 26.17 8.18
C VAL A 43 -7.67 25.48 9.29
N ASP A 44 -6.33 25.42 9.16
CA ASP A 44 -5.47 24.89 10.24
C ASP A 44 -5.44 25.85 11.42
N TRP A 45 -5.78 25.35 12.62
CA TRP A 45 -5.87 26.17 13.82
C TRP A 45 -4.49 26.73 14.22
N GLY A 46 -4.38 28.02 14.19
CA GLY A 46 -3.13 28.76 14.47
C GLY A 46 -2.38 29.23 13.22
N ASN A 47 -2.86 28.89 12.01
CA ASN A 47 -2.36 29.41 10.75
C ASN A 47 -3.42 30.27 10.05
N ALA A 48 -2.96 31.24 9.27
CA ALA A 48 -3.84 32.10 8.46
C ALA A 48 -4.25 31.45 7.13
N ASP A 49 -3.57 30.37 6.75
CA ASP A 49 -3.75 29.68 5.48
C ASP A 49 -4.57 28.39 5.66
N ASN A 50 -5.29 28.00 4.61
CA ASN A 50 -6.01 26.76 4.55
C ASN A 50 -5.04 25.57 4.66
N TYR A 51 -5.44 24.53 5.39
CA TYR A 51 -4.67 23.29 5.48
C TYR A 51 -4.51 22.67 4.09
N VAL A 52 -3.28 22.60 3.63
CA VAL A 52 -2.92 21.91 2.39
C VAL A 52 -2.14 20.65 2.75
N LYS A 53 -2.73 19.48 2.51
CA LYS A 53 -2.03 18.22 2.68
C LYS A 53 -0.89 18.13 1.66
N ALA A 54 0.34 18.37 2.09
CA ALA A 54 1.51 18.07 1.29
C ALA A 54 1.69 16.55 1.18
N ILE A 55 1.19 15.97 0.08
CA ILE A 55 1.37 14.54 -0.19
C ILE A 55 2.83 14.34 -0.61
N GLY A 56 3.59 13.59 0.16
CA GLY A 56 4.95 13.17 -0.19
C GLY A 56 6.09 13.82 0.58
N VAL A 57 5.80 14.66 1.58
CA VAL A 57 6.84 15.16 2.50
C VAL A 57 6.71 14.40 3.82
N GLY A 58 7.57 13.41 4.04
CA GLY A 58 7.68 12.75 5.34
C GLY A 58 8.26 13.70 6.38
N GLU A 59 8.18 13.35 7.68
CA GLU A 59 8.70 14.13 8.82
C GLU A 59 10.20 14.49 8.71
N CYS A 60 10.96 13.80 7.83
CA CYS A 60 12.30 14.18 7.43
C CYS A 60 12.23 15.16 6.26
N ALA A 61 11.95 16.41 6.55
CA ALA A 61 11.90 17.49 5.57
C ALA A 61 13.16 17.50 4.68
N GLY A 62 12.96 17.25 3.38
CA GLY A 62 14.01 17.38 2.35
C GLY A 62 14.45 16.11 1.65
N VAL A 63 13.96 14.93 2.03
CA VAL A 63 14.24 13.69 1.29
C VAL A 63 13.10 13.40 0.33
N VAL A 64 13.31 13.66 -0.95
CA VAL A 64 12.43 13.15 -2.02
C VAL A 64 12.71 11.65 -2.14
N ILE A 65 11.79 10.82 -1.68
CA ILE A 65 11.89 9.37 -1.87
C ILE A 65 11.47 9.07 -3.31
N ASP A 66 12.41 8.59 -4.11
CA ASP A 66 12.10 8.01 -5.41
C ASP A 66 11.44 6.63 -5.19
N LEU A 67 10.11 6.60 -5.21
CA LEU A 67 9.34 5.38 -4.99
C LEU A 67 9.60 4.33 -6.06
N VAL A 68 9.86 4.73 -7.30
CA VAL A 68 10.17 3.80 -8.39
C VAL A 68 11.52 3.13 -8.13
N ALA A 69 12.55 3.93 -7.85
CA ALA A 69 13.87 3.40 -7.52
C ALA A 69 13.84 2.49 -6.27
N THR A 70 13.09 2.88 -5.25
CA THR A 70 12.92 2.08 -4.02
C THR A 70 12.28 0.73 -4.33
N LEU A 71 11.19 0.70 -5.10
CA LEU A 71 10.52 -0.56 -5.46
C LEU A 71 11.38 -1.46 -6.34
N ILE A 72 12.18 -0.88 -7.25
CA ILE A 72 13.16 -1.65 -8.06
C ILE A 72 14.23 -2.26 -7.16
N PHE A 73 14.74 -1.48 -6.21
CA PHE A 73 15.72 -1.99 -5.25
C PHE A 73 15.15 -3.14 -4.42
N GLU A 74 13.95 -2.96 -3.86
CA GLU A 74 13.25 -4.02 -3.12
C GLU A 74 12.98 -5.26 -3.97
N ALA A 75 12.63 -5.10 -5.25
CA ALA A 75 12.43 -6.22 -6.15
C ALA A 75 13.72 -7.03 -6.35
N LYS A 76 14.85 -6.34 -6.55
CA LYS A 76 16.18 -6.98 -6.68
C LYS A 76 16.60 -7.70 -5.41
N ASP A 77 16.39 -7.08 -4.24
CA ASP A 77 16.67 -7.72 -2.95
C ASP A 77 15.84 -8.99 -2.78
N LYS A 78 14.55 -8.96 -3.15
CA LYS A 78 13.69 -10.16 -3.09
C LYS A 78 14.21 -11.29 -3.97
N ILE A 79 14.71 -11.01 -5.16
CA ILE A 79 15.31 -12.02 -6.03
C ILE A 79 16.63 -12.54 -5.43
N THR A 80 17.45 -11.68 -4.86
CA THR A 80 18.67 -12.10 -4.15
C THR A 80 18.35 -13.03 -2.97
N PHE A 81 17.39 -12.65 -2.13
CA PHE A 81 16.94 -13.49 -1.02
C PHE A 81 16.27 -14.80 -1.48
N ALA A 82 15.63 -14.80 -2.65
CA ALA A 82 15.09 -16.03 -3.25
C ALA A 82 16.24 -16.99 -3.62
N GLN A 83 17.34 -16.49 -4.15
CA GLN A 83 18.53 -17.29 -4.45
C GLN A 83 19.18 -17.84 -3.19
N GLU A 84 19.33 -17.03 -2.14
CA GLU A 84 19.85 -17.48 -0.84
C GLU A 84 18.97 -18.57 -0.23
N ALA A 85 17.64 -18.39 -0.24
CA ALA A 85 16.71 -19.40 0.24
C ALA A 85 16.75 -20.68 -0.60
N PHE A 86 17.00 -20.58 -1.90
CA PHE A 86 17.22 -21.73 -2.77
C PHE A 86 18.49 -22.52 -2.39
N GLU A 87 19.60 -21.83 -2.14
CA GLU A 87 20.84 -22.45 -1.69
C GLU A 87 20.67 -23.17 -0.34
N ASP A 88 19.85 -22.59 0.55
CA ASP A 88 19.45 -23.17 1.82
C ASP A 88 18.43 -24.33 1.69
N LYS A 89 18.02 -24.70 0.47
CA LYS A 89 17.01 -25.74 0.16
C LYS A 89 15.62 -25.44 0.74
N LYS A 90 15.31 -24.14 0.93
CA LYS A 90 14.00 -23.65 1.39
C LYS A 90 13.13 -23.29 0.17
N TRP A 91 12.70 -24.32 -0.56
CA TRP A 91 12.03 -24.15 -1.86
C TRP A 91 10.80 -23.26 -1.81
N SER A 92 9.97 -23.41 -0.78
CA SER A 92 8.76 -22.60 -0.60
C SER A 92 9.09 -21.13 -0.39
N ASP A 93 10.10 -20.82 0.44
CA ASP A 93 10.53 -19.46 0.72
C ASP A 93 11.13 -18.82 -0.52
N ALA A 94 11.96 -19.58 -1.25
CA ALA A 94 12.57 -19.15 -2.49
C ALA A 94 11.53 -18.75 -3.54
N ILE A 95 10.51 -19.60 -3.74
CA ILE A 95 9.40 -19.33 -4.66
C ILE A 95 8.59 -18.09 -4.23
N TYR A 96 8.28 -17.98 -2.94
CA TYR A 96 7.53 -16.83 -2.43
C TYR A 96 8.31 -15.51 -2.57
N LEU A 97 9.61 -15.53 -2.29
CA LEU A 97 10.47 -14.36 -2.45
C LEU A 97 10.59 -13.94 -3.92
N ALA A 98 10.73 -14.90 -4.85
CA ALA A 98 10.71 -14.60 -6.27
C ALA A 98 9.37 -13.98 -6.71
N TYR A 99 8.24 -14.54 -6.28
CA TYR A 99 6.91 -13.96 -6.50
C TYR A 99 6.82 -12.51 -6.01
N ALA A 100 7.31 -12.24 -4.80
CA ALA A 100 7.30 -10.89 -4.24
C ALA A 100 8.19 -9.93 -5.06
N GLY A 101 9.32 -10.42 -5.56
CA GLY A 101 10.18 -9.68 -6.48
C GLY A 101 9.47 -9.29 -7.77
N TYR A 102 8.77 -10.23 -8.41
CA TYR A 102 7.96 -9.97 -9.61
C TYR A 102 6.92 -8.88 -9.38
N VAL A 103 6.13 -9.01 -8.31
CA VAL A 103 5.06 -8.05 -8.03
C VAL A 103 5.61 -6.66 -7.72
N ASN A 104 6.73 -6.57 -6.97
CA ASN A 104 7.37 -5.28 -6.68
C ASN A 104 7.97 -4.64 -7.94
N GLY A 105 8.61 -5.42 -8.80
CA GLY A 105 9.14 -4.95 -10.09
C GLY A 105 8.03 -4.43 -11.00
N ALA A 106 6.97 -5.21 -11.16
CA ALA A 106 5.80 -4.80 -11.94
C ALA A 106 5.15 -3.53 -11.39
N LYS A 107 5.02 -3.41 -10.06
CA LYS A 107 4.51 -2.20 -9.40
C LYS A 107 5.39 -0.98 -9.68
N ALA A 108 6.71 -1.15 -9.67
CA ALA A 108 7.66 -0.07 -9.97
C ALA A 108 7.48 0.45 -11.39
N LEU A 109 7.39 -0.46 -12.37
CA LEU A 109 7.20 -0.11 -13.78
C LEU A 109 5.83 0.55 -14.03
N LEU A 110 4.77 0.03 -13.42
CA LEU A 110 3.44 0.65 -13.49
C LEU A 110 3.44 2.06 -12.90
N LEU A 111 4.12 2.26 -11.77
CA LEU A 111 4.24 3.57 -11.15
C LEU A 111 5.00 4.56 -12.04
N ALA A 112 6.04 4.11 -12.75
CA ALA A 112 6.77 4.92 -13.73
C ALA A 112 5.88 5.39 -14.89
N GLU A 113 4.88 4.57 -15.28
CA GLU A 113 3.85 4.91 -16.26
C GLU A 113 2.64 5.66 -15.63
N ASN A 114 2.79 6.20 -14.41
CA ASN A 114 1.72 6.88 -13.65
C ASN A 114 0.48 6.01 -13.36
N GLN A 115 0.61 4.69 -13.41
CA GLN A 115 -0.44 3.76 -13.04
C GLN A 115 -0.36 3.45 -11.54
N LYS A 116 -1.48 3.64 -10.81
CA LYS A 116 -1.53 3.47 -9.36
C LYS A 116 -2.45 2.33 -8.98
N THR A 117 -1.88 1.25 -8.49
CA THR A 117 -2.61 0.13 -7.88
C THR A 117 -1.79 -0.45 -6.73
N ASN A 118 -2.45 -0.94 -5.68
CA ASN A 118 -1.80 -1.41 -4.46
C ASN A 118 -2.13 -2.87 -4.10
N HIS A 119 -2.98 -3.55 -4.87
CA HIS A 119 -3.28 -4.95 -4.63
C HIS A 119 -2.68 -5.83 -5.73
N HIS A 120 -2.14 -6.97 -5.34
CA HIS A 120 -1.37 -7.84 -6.24
C HIS A 120 -2.11 -8.23 -7.51
N ALA A 121 -3.40 -8.62 -7.41
CA ALA A 121 -4.18 -8.97 -8.60
C ALA A 121 -4.27 -7.81 -9.61
N GLY A 122 -4.53 -6.58 -9.11
CA GLY A 122 -4.57 -5.41 -9.97
C GLY A 122 -3.22 -5.04 -10.58
N ILE A 123 -2.11 -5.25 -9.85
CA ILE A 123 -0.76 -5.06 -10.40
C ILE A 123 -0.54 -6.03 -11.55
N ILE A 124 -0.87 -7.31 -11.36
CA ILE A 124 -0.64 -8.37 -12.33
C ILE A 124 -1.48 -8.13 -13.59
N ASP A 125 -2.78 -7.89 -13.45
CA ASP A 125 -3.69 -7.67 -14.58
C ASP A 125 -3.34 -6.38 -15.35
N LEU A 126 -2.99 -5.30 -14.63
CA LEU A 126 -2.65 -4.02 -15.24
C LEU A 126 -1.30 -4.07 -15.97
N PHE A 127 -0.35 -4.86 -15.47
CA PHE A 127 0.95 -5.05 -16.12
C PHE A 127 0.80 -5.65 -17.52
N ASP A 128 -0.02 -6.69 -17.65
CA ASP A 128 -0.28 -7.30 -18.96
C ASP A 128 -0.88 -6.26 -19.92
N THR A 129 -1.87 -5.49 -19.48
CA THR A 129 -2.50 -4.47 -20.33
C THR A 129 -1.53 -3.36 -20.74
N VAL A 130 -0.71 -2.87 -19.79
CA VAL A 130 0.16 -1.69 -20.03
C VAL A 130 1.43 -2.05 -20.76
N PHE A 131 1.98 -3.25 -20.56
CA PHE A 131 3.30 -3.60 -21.07
C PHE A 131 3.28 -4.72 -22.11
N ILE A 132 2.48 -5.78 -21.90
CA ILE A 132 2.47 -6.93 -22.80
C ILE A 132 1.58 -6.67 -24.01
N GLU A 133 0.31 -6.32 -23.81
CA GLU A 133 -0.64 -6.05 -24.90
C GLU A 133 -0.22 -4.83 -25.74
N SER A 134 0.50 -3.88 -25.16
CA SER A 134 1.05 -2.72 -25.85
C SER A 134 2.40 -2.98 -26.54
N ASN A 135 2.95 -4.20 -26.44
CA ASN A 135 4.26 -4.59 -26.96
C ASN A 135 5.43 -3.74 -26.44
N LYS A 136 5.34 -3.21 -25.23
CA LYS A 136 6.46 -2.51 -24.56
C LYS A 136 7.45 -3.48 -23.95
N ILE A 137 6.98 -4.65 -23.53
CA ILE A 137 7.79 -5.75 -23.00
C ILE A 137 7.33 -7.02 -23.69
N GLU A 138 8.28 -7.82 -24.15
CA GLU A 138 8.04 -9.13 -24.73
C GLU A 138 8.33 -10.22 -23.69
N LEU A 139 7.35 -11.08 -23.44
CA LEU A 139 7.49 -12.29 -22.65
C LEU A 139 6.99 -13.48 -23.47
N ASP A 140 7.50 -14.67 -23.19
CA ASP A 140 7.04 -15.92 -23.83
C ASP A 140 5.57 -16.26 -23.50
N SER A 141 5.05 -15.67 -22.40
CA SER A 141 3.67 -15.80 -21.94
C SER A 141 3.19 -14.47 -21.34
N THR A 142 1.95 -14.41 -20.84
CA THR A 142 1.50 -13.25 -20.07
C THR A 142 2.26 -13.16 -18.74
N PHE A 143 2.41 -11.95 -18.22
CA PHE A 143 2.96 -11.76 -16.86
C PHE A 143 2.11 -12.47 -15.81
N LYS A 144 0.79 -12.51 -16.01
CA LYS A 144 -0.16 -13.24 -15.19
C LYS A 144 0.14 -14.73 -15.15
N ASP A 145 0.40 -15.35 -16.31
CA ASP A 145 0.73 -16.77 -16.39
C ASP A 145 2.07 -17.05 -15.68
N LEU A 146 3.06 -16.20 -15.90
CA LEU A 146 4.36 -16.27 -15.23
C LEU A 146 4.20 -16.24 -13.70
N VAL A 147 3.52 -15.24 -13.18
CA VAL A 147 3.36 -15.04 -11.73
C VAL A 147 2.53 -16.15 -11.10
N TYR A 148 1.47 -16.61 -11.77
CA TYR A 148 0.55 -17.61 -11.21
C TYR A 148 1.00 -19.07 -11.36
N GLN A 149 2.17 -19.35 -11.92
CA GLN A 149 2.76 -20.69 -11.87
C GLN A 149 2.83 -21.24 -10.44
N ILE A 150 3.01 -20.37 -9.44
CA ILE A 150 3.00 -20.72 -8.01
C ILE A 150 1.70 -21.41 -7.55
N ARG A 151 0.59 -21.21 -8.24
CA ARG A 151 -0.71 -21.83 -7.90
C ARG A 151 -0.85 -23.25 -8.42
N ALA A 152 -0.11 -23.59 -9.46
CA ALA A 152 -0.22 -24.85 -10.18
C ALA A 152 0.91 -25.83 -9.88
N ASN A 153 1.92 -25.40 -9.11
CA ASN A 153 3.10 -26.21 -8.84
C ASN A 153 3.36 -26.34 -7.35
N GLU A 154 3.62 -27.54 -6.91
CA GLU A 154 4.10 -27.82 -5.55
C GLU A 154 5.56 -27.33 -5.41
N PRO A 155 5.96 -26.84 -4.22
CA PRO A 155 7.32 -26.44 -3.96
C PRO A 155 8.32 -27.57 -4.17
N SER A 156 9.25 -27.37 -5.09
CA SER A 156 10.31 -28.32 -5.41
C SER A 156 11.56 -27.60 -5.86
N GLU A 157 12.70 -28.26 -5.83
CA GLU A 157 13.96 -27.72 -6.31
C GLU A 157 13.85 -27.25 -7.77
N ALA A 158 13.32 -28.13 -8.64
CA ALA A 158 13.20 -27.84 -10.06
C ALA A 158 12.27 -26.65 -10.35
N PHE A 159 11.14 -26.56 -9.64
CA PHE A 159 10.23 -25.44 -9.81
C PHE A 159 10.82 -24.13 -9.23
N ALA A 160 11.43 -24.19 -8.05
CA ALA A 160 12.05 -23.01 -7.45
C ALA A 160 13.17 -22.44 -8.33
N GLN A 161 14.05 -23.32 -8.86
CA GLN A 161 15.13 -22.90 -9.77
C GLN A 161 14.59 -22.21 -11.02
N LYS A 162 13.63 -22.87 -11.70
CA LYS A 162 13.00 -22.31 -12.89
C LYS A 162 12.35 -20.97 -12.61
N TYR A 163 11.55 -20.90 -11.53
CA TYR A 163 10.76 -19.72 -11.20
C TYR A 163 11.66 -18.51 -10.84
N ILE A 164 12.77 -18.71 -10.15
CA ILE A 164 13.76 -17.66 -9.87
C ILE A 164 14.41 -17.16 -11.16
N GLN A 165 14.80 -18.09 -12.06
CA GLN A 165 15.49 -17.74 -13.31
C GLN A 165 14.62 -16.91 -14.24
N GLU A 166 13.32 -17.24 -14.34
CA GLU A 166 12.35 -16.48 -15.15
C GLU A 166 12.19 -15.04 -14.66
N GLY A 167 12.40 -14.76 -13.36
CA GLY A 167 12.32 -13.42 -12.81
C GLY A 167 13.59 -12.60 -12.85
N ALA A 168 14.71 -13.24 -13.14
CA ALA A 168 16.01 -12.57 -13.26
C ALA A 168 16.30 -12.10 -14.70
N ALA A 169 15.51 -12.55 -15.66
CA ALA A 169 15.61 -12.19 -17.09
C ALA A 169 14.89 -10.86 -17.36
#